data_c69eeaa215b40d7831e405655d4d7b35
#
_entry.id   c69eeaa215b40d7831e405655d4d7b35
#
_cell.length_a   1.000
_cell.length_b   1.000
_cell.length_c   1.000
_cell.angle_alpha   90.00
_cell.angle_beta   90.00
_cell.angle_gamma   90.00
#
_symmetry.space_group_name_H-M   'P 1'
#
loop_
_entity.id
_entity.type
_entity.pdbx_description
1 polymer ?
#
loop_
_entity_poly.entity_id
_entity_poly.type
_entity_poly.pdbx_seq_one_letter_code
_entity_poly.pdbx_strand_id
1 'polypeptide(L)'
;MSDREYPLYTIKNNCLDCYKCVRSCPVKAIKIEDNSAQIIPELCIACGACYQVCPVKAKQPRNDLVRAKHLLNAGKDVYVSLAPSWITEFPEIKPEQMIAAIRRLGFKGVGETAVGAEEVSASVAKILEQSSGGLYISTACPAVVEYISKYMPEMSGHLTPLSSPLLAHCRMMKERLGHDIEIVFVGPCIAKKLEADRHPDLLNLSLTFGDLRQWFKDAGVSLTDIRTSVYDKFVMQKAEEGTAYPIEGGMVETIRPYKNAAAKTYMTQISGIANIKNELKNLDVENLERPVFVECLACAGGCVSGPCITVRNSGFAKRMEILKHADFSVSAGKRQPQTNIHESFSASEVSQKEFSEVEIRRALNAIGKYNVEDELNCNGCGYDTCRNFACAMLRGKAEPEMCVSNMKHQAQRKANALLRCIPSPIVIVNSDLRILEYNDKFAEAFWQEEHAEQYSRDDLRGANLRDFVGFTNLFSASIDLEQDIRKEHVRFRDRLYDVVVFNIDKKQIVGGIIQDVTTMEMKKEQIAERARDVIKKNLVTVQQIACTLGEHMAETEILLRSIARDYAGEDDNGEHGNG
;
A
#
# COMPACT_ATOMS: atom_id res chain seq x y z
N MET A 1 8.61 13.26 -24.86
CA MET A 1 8.37 12.08 -23.99
C MET A 1 7.45 11.15 -24.76
N SER A 2 7.85 9.89 -24.98
CA SER A 2 7.09 8.93 -25.80
C SER A 2 5.71 8.69 -25.17
N ASP A 3 4.70 8.39 -26.02
CA ASP A 3 3.31 8.01 -25.70
C ASP A 3 3.16 6.75 -24.79
N ARG A 4 4.14 6.48 -23.95
CA ARG A 4 4.14 5.33 -23.05
C ARG A 4 3.44 5.70 -21.75
N GLU A 5 2.39 4.97 -21.40
CA GLU A 5 1.79 5.05 -20.08
C GLU A 5 2.82 4.85 -18.97
N TYR A 6 2.69 5.58 -17.87
CA TYR A 6 3.57 5.45 -16.71
C TYR A 6 3.61 3.99 -16.21
N PRO A 7 4.75 3.48 -15.72
CA PRO A 7 4.91 2.07 -15.30
C PRO A 7 3.92 1.55 -14.26
N LEU A 8 3.20 2.46 -13.60
CA LEU A 8 2.27 2.13 -12.53
C LEU A 8 1.02 3.01 -12.66
N TYR A 9 -0.17 2.41 -12.63
CA TYR A 9 -1.44 3.13 -12.78
C TYR A 9 -2.51 2.62 -11.82
N THR A 10 -3.68 3.26 -11.82
CA THR A 10 -4.84 2.90 -11.00
C THR A 10 -6.01 2.52 -11.90
N ILE A 11 -6.61 1.36 -11.62
CA ILE A 11 -7.91 0.98 -12.18
C ILE A 11 -8.98 1.67 -11.31
N LYS A 12 -9.56 2.78 -11.82
CA LYS A 12 -10.48 3.64 -11.06
C LYS A 12 -11.65 2.84 -10.44
N ASN A 13 -12.31 2.02 -11.22
CA ASN A 13 -13.50 1.26 -10.81
C ASN A 13 -13.23 0.21 -9.71
N ASN A 14 -11.98 -0.16 -9.50
CA ASN A 14 -11.58 -1.10 -8.46
C ASN A 14 -11.12 -0.39 -7.17
N CYS A 15 -10.97 0.93 -7.18
CA CYS A 15 -10.52 1.67 -6.02
C CYS A 15 -11.65 1.81 -5.00
N LEU A 16 -11.38 1.46 -3.73
CA LEU A 16 -12.31 1.59 -2.61
C LEU A 16 -12.02 2.81 -1.75
N ASP A 17 -11.20 3.72 -2.21
CA ASP A 17 -10.80 4.94 -1.50
C ASP A 17 -10.35 4.73 -0.04
N CYS A 18 -9.68 3.60 0.22
CA CYS A 18 -9.26 3.20 1.57
C CYS A 18 -7.95 3.85 2.05
N TYR A 19 -7.31 4.69 1.24
CA TYR A 19 -6.07 5.45 1.51
C TYR A 19 -4.83 4.63 1.90
N LYS A 20 -4.86 3.29 1.87
CA LYS A 20 -3.69 2.45 2.19
C LYS A 20 -2.47 2.81 1.34
N CYS A 21 -2.67 3.04 0.04
CA CYS A 21 -1.60 3.41 -0.88
C CYS A 21 -1.00 4.80 -0.55
N VAL A 22 -1.82 5.77 -0.09
CA VAL A 22 -1.36 7.10 0.35
C VAL A 22 -0.49 6.96 1.60
N ARG A 23 -0.96 6.18 2.59
CA ARG A 23 -0.21 5.90 3.82
C ARG A 23 1.14 5.26 3.54
N SER A 24 1.17 4.28 2.65
CA SER A 24 2.39 3.50 2.33
C SER A 24 3.31 4.15 1.31
N CYS A 25 2.89 5.24 0.66
CA CYS A 25 3.75 5.93 -0.30
C CYS A 25 4.83 6.74 0.40
N PRO A 26 6.13 6.38 0.26
CA PRO A 26 7.20 7.05 0.97
C PRO A 26 7.41 8.49 0.53
N VAL A 27 7.01 8.81 -0.70
CA VAL A 27 7.19 10.15 -1.31
C VAL A 27 5.87 10.90 -1.51
N LYS A 28 4.75 10.35 -1.03
CA LYS A 28 3.42 10.96 -1.14
C LYS A 28 3.06 11.38 -2.59
N ALA A 29 3.38 10.52 -3.54
CA ALA A 29 3.12 10.68 -4.97
C ALA A 29 1.73 10.15 -5.39
N ILE A 30 0.75 10.27 -4.52
CA ILE A 30 -0.64 9.83 -4.77
C ILE A 30 -1.57 10.96 -4.40
N LYS A 31 -2.47 11.31 -5.31
CA LYS A 31 -3.59 12.22 -5.08
C LYS A 31 -4.90 11.45 -5.00
N ILE A 32 -5.86 11.98 -4.27
CA ILE A 32 -7.24 11.52 -4.29
C ILE A 32 -8.02 12.46 -5.21
N GLU A 33 -8.75 11.91 -6.13
CA GLU A 33 -9.58 12.64 -7.08
C GLU A 33 -10.72 11.73 -7.54
N ASP A 34 -11.96 12.22 -7.49
CA ASP A 34 -13.17 11.47 -7.87
C ASP A 34 -13.27 10.11 -7.12
N ASN A 35 -13.09 10.10 -5.81
CA ASN A 35 -13.10 8.91 -4.95
C ASN A 35 -12.11 7.83 -5.41
N SER A 36 -11.01 8.22 -6.04
CA SER A 36 -9.99 7.29 -6.51
C SER A 36 -8.58 7.82 -6.27
N ALA A 37 -7.74 6.94 -5.74
CA ALA A 37 -6.33 7.25 -5.52
C ALA A 37 -5.55 7.16 -6.83
N GLN A 38 -5.03 8.27 -7.35
CA GLN A 38 -4.27 8.35 -8.59
C GLN A 38 -2.78 8.58 -8.32
N ILE A 39 -1.93 8.05 -9.19
CA ILE A 39 -0.48 8.25 -9.10
C ILE A 39 -0.13 9.56 -9.79
N ILE A 40 0.78 10.30 -9.19
CA ILE A 40 1.38 11.51 -9.75
C ILE A 40 2.75 11.12 -10.32
N PRO A 41 2.89 10.96 -11.66
CA PRO A 41 4.10 10.43 -12.29
C PRO A 41 5.36 11.24 -11.96
N GLU A 42 5.25 12.56 -11.95
CA GLU A 42 6.36 13.48 -11.70
C GLU A 42 6.98 13.28 -10.31
N LEU A 43 6.15 12.93 -9.33
CA LEU A 43 6.56 12.68 -7.96
C LEU A 43 6.92 11.22 -7.71
N CYS A 44 6.41 10.31 -8.52
CA CYS A 44 6.56 8.89 -8.27
C CYS A 44 7.98 8.40 -8.57
N ILE A 45 8.48 7.49 -7.72
CA ILE A 45 9.78 6.80 -7.87
C ILE A 45 9.62 5.35 -8.34
N ALA A 46 8.42 4.96 -8.75
CA ALA A 46 8.09 3.62 -9.22
C ALA A 46 8.46 2.46 -8.27
N CYS A 47 8.59 2.71 -6.96
CA CYS A 47 8.99 1.69 -5.97
C CYS A 47 7.96 0.55 -5.78
N GLY A 48 6.70 0.74 -6.18
CA GLY A 48 5.66 -0.29 -6.11
C GLY A 48 5.03 -0.53 -4.73
N ALA A 49 5.36 0.24 -3.69
CA ALA A 49 4.78 0.08 -2.35
C ALA A 49 3.24 0.15 -2.36
N CYS A 50 2.66 1.07 -3.16
CA CYS A 50 1.22 1.20 -3.31
C CYS A 50 0.54 -0.02 -3.99
N TYR A 51 1.26 -0.72 -4.87
CA TYR A 51 0.80 -1.97 -5.49
C TYR A 51 0.75 -3.11 -4.47
N GLN A 52 1.81 -3.25 -3.65
CA GLN A 52 1.89 -4.29 -2.62
C GLN A 52 0.77 -4.21 -1.57
N VAL A 53 0.40 -2.99 -1.15
CA VAL A 53 -0.56 -2.80 -0.05
C VAL A 53 -2.01 -2.71 -0.52
N CYS A 54 -2.28 -2.63 -1.81
CA CYS A 54 -3.62 -2.48 -2.34
C CYS A 54 -4.44 -3.77 -2.19
N PRO A 55 -5.46 -3.83 -1.29
CA PRO A 55 -6.20 -5.06 -1.00
C PRO A 55 -7.04 -5.53 -2.20
N VAL A 56 -7.53 -4.58 -2.98
CA VAL A 56 -8.39 -4.83 -4.15
C VAL A 56 -7.62 -4.79 -5.46
N LYS A 57 -6.29 -4.73 -5.40
CA LYS A 57 -5.41 -4.69 -6.57
C LYS A 57 -5.78 -3.61 -7.61
N ALA A 58 -6.32 -2.48 -7.15
CA ALA A 58 -6.61 -1.33 -8.02
C ALA A 58 -5.33 -0.67 -8.55
N LYS A 59 -4.21 -0.75 -7.82
CA LYS A 59 -2.89 -0.36 -8.32
C LYS A 59 -2.31 -1.49 -9.13
N GLN A 60 -1.88 -1.19 -10.37
CA GLN A 60 -1.32 -2.20 -11.28
C GLN A 60 -0.03 -1.70 -11.93
N PRO A 61 0.98 -2.58 -12.11
CA PRO A 61 2.08 -2.29 -13.00
C PRO A 61 1.58 -2.33 -14.46
N ARG A 62 2.15 -1.51 -15.32
CA ARG A 62 1.87 -1.53 -16.76
C ARG A 62 2.11 -2.95 -17.31
N ASN A 63 1.14 -3.46 -18.05
CA ASN A 63 1.26 -4.75 -18.71
C ASN A 63 1.94 -4.58 -20.08
N ASP A 64 3.17 -5.06 -20.18
CA ASP A 64 3.96 -5.01 -21.41
C ASP A 64 3.95 -6.33 -22.22
N LEU A 65 3.10 -7.32 -21.87
CA LEU A 65 3.06 -8.63 -22.56
C LEU A 65 2.72 -8.53 -24.05
N VAL A 66 1.76 -7.68 -24.40
CA VAL A 66 1.38 -7.48 -25.82
C VAL A 66 2.57 -6.93 -26.61
N ARG A 67 3.28 -5.97 -26.02
CA ARG A 67 4.49 -5.39 -26.62
C ARG A 67 5.61 -6.42 -26.76
N ALA A 68 5.80 -7.28 -25.76
CA ALA A 68 6.79 -8.36 -25.82
C ALA A 68 6.47 -9.37 -26.94
N LYS A 69 5.19 -9.76 -27.09
CA LYS A 69 4.73 -10.63 -28.18
C LYS A 69 4.95 -9.99 -29.56
N HIS A 70 4.68 -8.69 -29.70
CA HIS A 70 4.97 -7.96 -30.94
C HIS A 70 6.47 -7.90 -31.25
N LEU A 71 7.31 -7.70 -30.23
CA LEU A 71 8.77 -7.65 -30.39
C LEU A 71 9.30 -8.98 -30.94
N LEU A 72 8.83 -10.12 -30.44
CA LEU A 72 9.19 -11.44 -30.94
C LEU A 72 8.79 -11.66 -32.41
N ASN A 73 7.67 -11.07 -32.84
CA ASN A 73 7.16 -11.19 -34.21
C ASN A 73 7.86 -10.22 -35.19
N ALA A 74 8.69 -9.30 -34.71
CA ALA A 74 9.36 -8.31 -35.57
C ALA A 74 10.57 -8.85 -36.36
N GLY A 75 10.90 -10.14 -36.22
CA GLY A 75 11.94 -10.80 -36.99
C GLY A 75 13.38 -10.56 -36.53
N LYS A 76 13.54 -9.93 -35.36
CA LYS A 76 14.85 -9.73 -34.69
C LYS A 76 15.11 -10.81 -33.64
N ASP A 77 16.38 -11.04 -33.34
CA ASP A 77 16.78 -11.91 -32.24
C ASP A 77 16.50 -11.25 -30.89
N VAL A 78 15.54 -11.76 -30.16
CA VAL A 78 15.15 -11.24 -28.84
C VAL A 78 15.69 -12.13 -27.72
N TYR A 79 16.40 -11.52 -26.78
CA TYR A 79 16.98 -12.20 -25.62
C TYR A 79 16.33 -11.74 -24.32
N VAL A 80 16.38 -12.59 -23.31
CA VAL A 80 15.93 -12.25 -21.96
C VAL A 80 17.12 -11.98 -21.05
N SER A 81 17.09 -10.87 -20.32
CA SER A 81 17.91 -10.64 -19.11
C SER A 81 17.07 -11.03 -17.90
N LEU A 82 17.41 -12.14 -17.26
CA LEU A 82 16.64 -12.71 -16.16
C LEU A 82 17.23 -12.28 -14.79
N ALA A 83 16.40 -11.64 -13.96
CA ALA A 83 16.81 -11.19 -12.62
C ALA A 83 17.16 -12.38 -11.71
N PRO A 84 18.24 -12.35 -10.92
CA PRO A 84 18.65 -13.47 -10.08
C PRO A 84 17.60 -13.86 -9.01
N SER A 85 16.71 -12.95 -8.63
CA SER A 85 15.58 -13.26 -7.74
C SER A 85 14.56 -14.25 -8.33
N TRP A 86 14.69 -14.66 -9.59
CA TRP A 86 13.87 -15.72 -10.19
C TRP A 86 13.96 -17.03 -9.39
N ILE A 87 15.12 -17.31 -8.78
CA ILE A 87 15.38 -18.48 -7.94
C ILE A 87 14.37 -18.57 -6.79
N THR A 88 14.05 -17.42 -6.16
CA THR A 88 13.10 -17.37 -5.03
C THR A 88 11.64 -17.30 -5.49
N GLU A 89 11.40 -16.88 -6.72
CA GLU A 89 10.06 -16.85 -7.30
C GLU A 89 9.63 -18.21 -7.88
N PHE A 90 10.59 -19.01 -8.35
CA PHE A 90 10.38 -20.34 -8.95
C PHE A 90 11.29 -21.39 -8.28
N PRO A 91 11.14 -21.62 -6.96
CA PRO A 91 12.12 -22.38 -6.19
C PRO A 91 12.28 -23.85 -6.61
N GLU A 92 11.28 -24.43 -7.28
CA GLU A 92 11.29 -25.82 -7.71
C GLU A 92 11.80 -26.01 -9.15
N ILE A 93 12.13 -24.90 -9.84
CA ILE A 93 12.48 -24.93 -11.26
C ILE A 93 13.99 -24.80 -11.43
N LYS A 94 14.58 -25.77 -12.15
CA LYS A 94 16.01 -25.74 -12.48
C LYS A 94 16.31 -24.69 -13.55
N PRO A 95 17.54 -24.15 -13.62
CA PRO A 95 17.93 -23.18 -14.62
C PRO A 95 17.63 -23.63 -16.06
N GLU A 96 17.94 -24.90 -16.38
CA GLU A 96 17.72 -25.46 -17.72
C GLU A 96 16.24 -25.50 -18.09
N GLN A 97 15.35 -25.78 -17.11
CA GLN A 97 13.90 -25.77 -17.31
C GLN A 97 13.39 -24.36 -17.57
N MET A 98 13.86 -23.35 -16.79
CA MET A 98 13.50 -21.96 -16.97
C MET A 98 13.94 -21.45 -18.35
N ILE A 99 15.17 -21.76 -18.77
CA ILE A 99 15.71 -21.38 -20.07
C ILE A 99 14.91 -22.03 -21.21
N ALA A 100 14.65 -23.34 -21.11
CA ALA A 100 13.84 -24.05 -22.10
C ALA A 100 12.43 -23.48 -22.21
N ALA A 101 11.80 -23.12 -21.07
CA ALA A 101 10.47 -22.53 -21.04
C ALA A 101 10.43 -21.15 -21.71
N ILE A 102 11.39 -20.29 -21.40
CA ILE A 102 11.50 -18.96 -22.01
C ILE A 102 11.77 -19.06 -23.52
N ARG A 103 12.66 -19.96 -23.94
CA ARG A 103 12.91 -20.20 -25.37
C ARG A 103 11.68 -20.73 -26.09
N ARG A 104 10.83 -21.51 -25.43
CA ARG A 104 9.58 -22.00 -26.00
C ARG A 104 8.55 -20.90 -26.24
N LEU A 105 8.67 -19.76 -25.56
CA LEU A 105 7.88 -18.55 -25.84
C LEU A 105 8.35 -17.81 -27.10
N GLY A 106 9.50 -18.20 -27.70
CA GLY A 106 10.06 -17.61 -28.93
C GLY A 106 11.33 -16.77 -28.68
N PHE A 107 11.82 -16.66 -27.47
CA PHE A 107 13.08 -15.97 -27.20
C PHE A 107 14.28 -16.79 -27.69
N LYS A 108 15.29 -16.09 -28.22
CA LYS A 108 16.51 -16.70 -28.76
C LYS A 108 17.39 -17.32 -27.66
N GLY A 109 17.47 -16.65 -26.51
CA GLY A 109 18.25 -17.09 -25.37
C GLY A 109 17.97 -16.29 -24.11
N VAL A 110 18.55 -16.73 -23.01
CA VAL A 110 18.41 -16.14 -21.67
C VAL A 110 19.79 -15.91 -21.10
N GLY A 111 20.05 -14.67 -20.63
CA GLY A 111 21.24 -14.32 -19.85
C GLY A 111 20.84 -13.97 -18.42
N GLU A 112 21.77 -14.10 -17.49
CA GLU A 112 21.57 -13.72 -16.09
C GLU A 112 21.95 -12.26 -15.86
N THR A 113 21.02 -11.44 -15.39
CA THR A 113 21.31 -10.04 -14.99
C THR A 113 22.45 -9.96 -13.96
N ALA A 114 22.66 -11.03 -13.21
CA ALA A 114 23.72 -11.16 -12.21
C ALA A 114 25.13 -11.06 -12.80
N VAL A 115 25.33 -11.39 -14.08
CA VAL A 115 26.61 -11.15 -14.80
C VAL A 115 26.91 -9.65 -14.90
N GLY A 116 25.90 -8.82 -15.16
CA GLY A 116 26.05 -7.36 -15.11
C GLY A 116 26.30 -6.84 -13.69
N ALA A 117 25.83 -7.54 -12.67
CA ALA A 117 26.11 -7.21 -11.27
C ALA A 117 27.60 -7.42 -10.93
N GLU A 118 28.22 -8.47 -11.47
CA GLU A 118 29.67 -8.73 -11.32
C GLU A 118 30.49 -7.61 -11.97
N GLU A 119 30.08 -7.12 -13.13
CA GLU A 119 30.72 -5.99 -13.82
C GLU A 119 30.61 -4.69 -13.01
N VAL A 120 29.42 -4.44 -12.43
CA VAL A 120 29.21 -3.29 -11.54
C VAL A 120 30.09 -3.39 -10.29
N SER A 121 30.18 -4.58 -9.64
CA SER A 121 31.04 -4.77 -8.46
C SER A 121 32.51 -4.51 -8.77
N ALA A 122 33.01 -5.02 -9.90
CA ALA A 122 34.38 -4.78 -10.33
C ALA A 122 34.66 -3.28 -10.61
N SER A 123 33.69 -2.60 -11.23
CA SER A 123 33.79 -1.17 -11.52
C SER A 123 33.73 -0.32 -10.24
N VAL A 124 32.86 -0.64 -9.29
CA VAL A 124 32.80 0.02 -7.97
C VAL A 124 34.11 -0.20 -7.22
N ALA A 125 34.61 -1.44 -7.16
CA ALA A 125 35.87 -1.74 -6.49
C ALA A 125 37.02 -0.90 -7.05
N LYS A 126 37.09 -0.75 -8.36
CA LYS A 126 38.10 0.09 -9.01
C LYS A 126 37.96 1.57 -8.63
N ILE A 127 36.73 2.10 -8.56
CA ILE A 127 36.48 3.48 -8.10
C ILE A 127 36.98 3.64 -6.65
N LEU A 128 36.60 2.71 -5.76
CA LEU A 128 36.94 2.76 -4.35
C LEU A 128 38.46 2.59 -4.09
N GLU A 129 39.15 1.76 -4.88
CA GLU A 129 40.63 1.65 -4.82
C GLU A 129 41.34 2.95 -5.14
N GLN A 130 40.79 3.73 -6.07
CA GLN A 130 41.35 5.01 -6.50
C GLN A 130 40.92 6.19 -5.61
N SER A 131 39.91 5.99 -4.78
CA SER A 131 39.39 7.03 -3.90
C SER A 131 40.26 7.27 -2.69
N SER A 132 40.33 8.54 -2.28
CA SER A 132 40.98 8.99 -1.03
C SER A 132 39.99 9.35 0.08
N GLY A 133 38.70 9.49 -0.23
CA GLY A 133 37.64 9.87 0.71
C GLY A 133 36.28 10.02 0.02
N GLY A 134 35.26 10.47 0.77
CA GLY A 134 33.94 10.80 0.28
C GLY A 134 32.93 9.66 0.36
N LEU A 135 31.68 10.00 0.04
CA LEU A 135 30.52 9.11 0.06
C LEU A 135 30.24 8.58 -1.34
N TYR A 136 29.98 7.30 -1.46
CA TYR A 136 29.58 6.60 -2.69
C TYR A 136 28.29 5.83 -2.45
N ILE A 137 27.21 6.23 -3.12
CA ILE A 137 25.89 5.60 -3.02
C ILE A 137 25.67 4.72 -4.25
N SER A 138 25.27 3.49 -4.03
CA SER A 138 24.97 2.52 -5.10
C SER A 138 23.84 2.97 -6.01
N THR A 139 24.02 2.84 -7.32
CA THR A 139 23.04 3.10 -8.38
C THR A 139 22.36 1.83 -8.91
N ALA A 140 22.57 0.69 -8.25
CA ALA A 140 21.98 -0.59 -8.66
C ALA A 140 20.43 -0.59 -8.65
N CYS A 141 19.83 0.22 -7.78
CA CYS A 141 18.37 0.32 -7.63
C CYS A 141 17.82 1.60 -8.28
N PRO A 142 17.10 1.54 -9.42
CA PRO A 142 16.58 2.73 -10.10
C PRO A 142 15.56 3.51 -9.24
N ALA A 143 14.82 2.85 -8.35
CA ALA A 143 13.91 3.56 -7.44
C ALA A 143 14.66 4.40 -6.39
N VAL A 144 15.86 3.98 -5.97
CA VAL A 144 16.75 4.76 -5.10
C VAL A 144 17.34 5.94 -5.85
N VAL A 145 17.81 5.72 -7.08
CA VAL A 145 18.32 6.80 -7.95
C VAL A 145 17.25 7.86 -8.14
N GLU A 146 16.00 7.46 -8.47
CA GLU A 146 14.87 8.39 -8.56
C GLU A 146 14.59 9.12 -7.25
N TYR A 147 14.68 8.41 -6.13
CA TYR A 147 14.44 9.00 -4.82
C TYR A 147 15.48 10.07 -4.48
N ILE A 148 16.75 9.74 -4.65
CA ILE A 148 17.86 10.67 -4.36
C ILE A 148 17.77 11.87 -5.31
N SER A 149 17.68 11.65 -6.62
CA SER A 149 17.62 12.74 -7.60
C SER A 149 16.45 13.70 -7.39
N LYS A 150 15.30 13.20 -6.91
CA LYS A 150 14.07 14.00 -6.74
C LYS A 150 13.91 14.62 -5.35
N TYR A 151 14.34 13.92 -4.30
CA TYR A 151 14.01 14.27 -2.92
C TYR A 151 15.21 14.51 -2.02
N MET A 152 16.43 14.23 -2.51
CA MET A 152 17.70 14.49 -1.83
C MET A 152 18.73 14.99 -2.86
N PRO A 153 18.43 16.10 -3.57
CA PRO A 153 19.27 16.57 -4.69
C PRO A 153 20.71 16.85 -4.26
N GLU A 154 20.93 17.22 -3.00
CA GLU A 154 22.25 17.42 -2.39
C GLU A 154 23.10 16.13 -2.37
N MET A 155 22.46 14.96 -2.34
CA MET A 155 23.13 13.66 -2.35
C MET A 155 23.37 13.12 -3.78
N SER A 156 22.84 13.78 -4.82
CA SER A 156 22.95 13.27 -6.20
C SER A 156 24.40 13.18 -6.68
N GLY A 157 25.29 14.07 -6.22
CA GLY A 157 26.71 14.04 -6.52
C GLY A 157 27.48 12.85 -5.93
N HIS A 158 26.87 12.13 -4.99
CA HIS A 158 27.46 10.96 -4.34
C HIS A 158 26.99 9.63 -4.96
N LEU A 159 26.05 9.66 -5.92
CA LEU A 159 25.69 8.47 -6.68
C LEU A 159 26.90 7.97 -7.46
N THR A 160 27.18 6.67 -7.39
CA THR A 160 28.26 6.09 -8.21
C THR A 160 27.97 6.32 -9.69
N PRO A 161 28.94 6.79 -10.50
CA PRO A 161 28.71 7.09 -11.91
C PRO A 161 28.65 5.83 -12.78
N LEU A 162 27.85 4.87 -12.37
CA LEU A 162 27.72 3.56 -13.00
C LEU A 162 26.26 3.23 -13.27
N SER A 163 25.98 2.63 -14.40
CA SER A 163 24.66 2.11 -14.72
C SER A 163 24.27 0.92 -13.83
N SER A 164 22.97 0.65 -13.78
CA SER A 164 22.48 -0.48 -13.00
C SER A 164 22.99 -1.82 -13.54
N PRO A 165 22.99 -2.90 -12.72
CA PRO A 165 23.33 -4.24 -13.18
C PRO A 165 22.59 -4.69 -14.43
N LEU A 166 21.34 -4.28 -14.58
CA LEU A 166 20.54 -4.60 -15.77
C LEU A 166 21.10 -3.91 -17.03
N LEU A 167 21.33 -2.61 -16.98
CA LEU A 167 21.86 -1.89 -18.13
C LEU A 167 23.29 -2.32 -18.45
N ALA A 168 24.11 -2.60 -17.43
CA ALA A 168 25.43 -3.19 -17.59
C ALA A 168 25.33 -4.53 -18.35
N HIS A 169 24.44 -5.42 -17.94
CA HIS A 169 24.22 -6.69 -18.62
C HIS A 169 23.72 -6.51 -20.06
N CYS A 170 22.81 -5.56 -20.29
CA CYS A 170 22.34 -5.27 -21.66
C CYS A 170 23.48 -4.80 -22.58
N ARG A 171 24.38 -3.93 -22.09
CA ARG A 171 25.57 -3.51 -22.85
C ARG A 171 26.47 -4.70 -23.16
N MET A 172 26.78 -5.52 -22.16
CA MET A 172 27.60 -6.74 -22.34
C MET A 172 26.96 -7.70 -23.34
N MET A 173 25.64 -7.89 -23.29
CA MET A 173 24.92 -8.74 -24.26
C MET A 173 25.02 -8.18 -25.67
N LYS A 174 24.82 -6.88 -25.87
CA LYS A 174 24.94 -6.23 -27.18
C LYS A 174 26.37 -6.31 -27.74
N GLU A 175 27.37 -6.12 -26.91
CA GLU A 175 28.78 -6.25 -27.31
C GLU A 175 29.16 -7.68 -27.73
N ARG A 176 28.61 -8.70 -27.04
CA ARG A 176 29.00 -10.11 -27.26
C ARG A 176 28.12 -10.85 -28.28
N LEU A 177 26.83 -10.53 -28.33
CA LEU A 177 25.85 -11.24 -29.18
C LEU A 177 25.47 -10.47 -30.45
N GLY A 178 25.83 -9.17 -30.48
CA GLY A 178 25.53 -8.27 -31.62
C GLY A 178 24.68 -7.07 -31.22
N HIS A 179 24.95 -5.92 -31.83
CA HIS A 179 24.27 -4.66 -31.50
C HIS A 179 22.78 -4.64 -31.92
N ASP A 180 22.40 -5.45 -32.89
CA ASP A 180 21.02 -5.47 -33.45
C ASP A 180 20.05 -6.35 -32.64
N ILE A 181 20.52 -7.01 -31.56
CA ILE A 181 19.63 -7.81 -30.71
C ILE A 181 18.69 -6.91 -29.88
N GLU A 182 17.51 -7.45 -29.63
CA GLU A 182 16.54 -6.85 -28.72
C GLU A 182 16.60 -7.55 -27.35
N ILE A 183 16.43 -6.80 -26.28
CA ILE A 183 16.53 -7.34 -24.91
C ILE A 183 15.28 -7.04 -24.12
N VAL A 184 14.75 -8.07 -23.47
CA VAL A 184 13.61 -8.00 -22.54
C VAL A 184 14.09 -8.38 -21.14
N PHE A 185 13.87 -7.51 -20.17
CA PHE A 185 14.13 -7.86 -18.77
C PHE A 185 12.94 -8.60 -18.17
N VAL A 186 13.22 -9.59 -17.34
CA VAL A 186 12.21 -10.28 -16.52
C VAL A 186 12.64 -10.28 -15.07
N GLY A 187 11.81 -9.69 -14.18
CA GLY A 187 12.19 -9.58 -12.78
C GLY A 187 11.09 -9.03 -11.86
N PRO A 188 11.42 -8.76 -10.57
CA PRO A 188 10.45 -8.40 -9.54
C PRO A 188 10.14 -6.90 -9.45
N CYS A 189 10.74 -6.06 -10.30
CA CYS A 189 10.84 -4.64 -10.07
C CYS A 189 10.01 -3.80 -11.05
N ILE A 190 9.16 -2.91 -10.55
CA ILE A 190 8.38 -1.97 -11.38
C ILE A 190 9.26 -0.83 -11.91
N ALA A 191 10.22 -0.35 -11.11
CA ALA A 191 11.11 0.73 -11.52
C ALA A 191 11.98 0.35 -12.74
N LYS A 192 12.21 -0.94 -12.99
CA LYS A 192 12.89 -1.42 -14.21
C LYS A 192 12.10 -1.17 -15.49
N LYS A 193 10.78 -0.98 -15.41
CA LYS A 193 9.98 -0.51 -16.55
C LYS A 193 10.31 0.95 -16.90
N LEU A 194 10.54 1.79 -15.90
CA LEU A 194 10.96 3.18 -16.10
C LEU A 194 12.37 3.26 -16.68
N GLU A 195 13.27 2.39 -16.23
CA GLU A 195 14.63 2.27 -16.77
C GLU A 195 14.62 1.84 -18.25
N ALA A 196 13.76 0.87 -18.61
CA ALA A 196 13.57 0.48 -20.02
C ALA A 196 12.98 1.61 -20.89
N ASP A 197 12.09 2.43 -20.33
CA ASP A 197 11.52 3.56 -21.06
C ASP A 197 12.56 4.68 -21.31
N ARG A 198 13.58 4.79 -20.47
CA ARG A 198 14.68 5.77 -20.59
C ARG A 198 15.82 5.32 -21.50
N HIS A 199 16.04 4.02 -21.59
CA HIS A 199 17.16 3.43 -22.35
C HIS A 199 16.65 2.46 -23.43
N PRO A 200 15.77 2.91 -24.35
CA PRO A 200 15.15 2.03 -25.35
C PRO A 200 16.13 1.44 -26.35
N ASP A 201 17.30 2.03 -26.50
CA ASP A 201 18.43 1.56 -27.31
C ASP A 201 19.16 0.36 -26.70
N LEU A 202 19.11 0.22 -25.37
CA LEU A 202 19.73 -0.89 -24.64
C LEU A 202 18.72 -1.95 -24.21
N LEU A 203 17.56 -1.52 -23.71
CA LEU A 203 16.55 -2.36 -23.10
C LEU A 203 15.17 -2.02 -23.66
N ASN A 204 14.57 -2.93 -24.40
CA ASN A 204 13.32 -2.67 -25.10
C ASN A 204 12.11 -2.59 -24.17
N LEU A 205 12.02 -3.52 -23.22
CA LEU A 205 10.94 -3.53 -22.22
C LEU A 205 11.30 -4.39 -21.00
N SER A 206 10.49 -4.23 -19.94
CA SER A 206 10.62 -4.99 -18.70
C SER A 206 9.30 -5.68 -18.37
N LEU A 207 9.35 -6.98 -18.18
CA LEU A 207 8.25 -7.82 -17.70
C LEU A 207 8.43 -8.14 -16.20
N THR A 208 7.31 -8.29 -15.51
CA THR A 208 7.31 -8.81 -14.15
C THR A 208 7.29 -10.35 -14.18
N PHE A 209 7.64 -10.98 -13.04
CA PHE A 209 7.46 -12.43 -12.92
C PHE A 209 5.99 -12.85 -13.05
N GLY A 210 5.06 -11.99 -12.63
CA GLY A 210 3.63 -12.22 -12.84
C GLY A 210 3.26 -12.24 -14.34
N ASP A 211 3.83 -11.31 -15.12
CA ASP A 211 3.66 -11.28 -16.59
C ASP A 211 4.21 -12.57 -17.22
N LEU A 212 5.40 -13.04 -16.78
CA LEU A 212 6.00 -14.27 -17.28
C LEU A 212 5.15 -15.52 -16.94
N ARG A 213 4.65 -15.62 -15.70
CA ARG A 213 3.74 -16.71 -15.29
C ARG A 213 2.47 -16.73 -16.13
N GLN A 214 1.88 -15.56 -16.37
CA GLN A 214 0.70 -15.46 -17.22
C GLN A 214 1.01 -15.90 -18.64
N TRP A 215 2.18 -15.53 -19.17
CA TRP A 215 2.57 -15.91 -20.51
C TRP A 215 2.80 -17.42 -20.66
N PHE A 216 3.47 -18.06 -19.68
CA PHE A 216 3.59 -19.53 -19.66
C PHE A 216 2.23 -20.22 -19.65
N LYS A 217 1.29 -19.72 -18.83
CA LYS A 217 -0.08 -20.24 -18.79
C LYS A 217 -0.80 -20.10 -20.15
N ASP A 218 -0.75 -18.92 -20.73
CA ASP A 218 -1.39 -18.63 -22.03
C ASP A 218 -0.81 -19.47 -23.18
N ALA A 219 0.48 -19.78 -23.11
CA ALA A 219 1.20 -20.59 -24.12
C ALA A 219 1.15 -22.10 -23.83
N GLY A 220 0.51 -22.53 -22.74
CA GLY A 220 0.44 -23.93 -22.35
C GLY A 220 1.80 -24.55 -21.98
N VAL A 221 2.76 -23.74 -21.48
CA VAL A 221 4.10 -24.19 -21.09
C VAL A 221 4.08 -24.63 -19.63
N SER A 222 4.26 -25.94 -19.39
CA SER A 222 4.48 -26.51 -18.04
C SER A 222 5.95 -26.43 -17.70
N LEU A 223 6.29 -25.73 -16.60
CA LEU A 223 7.68 -25.58 -16.14
C LEU A 223 8.26 -26.88 -15.60
N THR A 224 7.44 -27.70 -14.95
CA THR A 224 7.87 -28.98 -14.33
C THR A 224 8.10 -30.08 -15.34
N ASP A 225 7.29 -30.10 -16.41
CA ASP A 225 7.27 -31.19 -17.40
C ASP A 225 8.04 -30.86 -18.68
N ILE A 226 8.66 -29.68 -18.72
CA ILE A 226 9.38 -29.25 -19.92
C ILE A 226 10.63 -30.11 -20.13
N ARG A 227 10.78 -30.59 -21.37
CA ARG A 227 12.00 -31.30 -21.79
C ARG A 227 13.12 -30.30 -21.99
N THR A 228 14.23 -30.54 -21.35
CA THR A 228 15.46 -29.74 -21.47
C THR A 228 16.47 -30.43 -22.40
N SER A 229 17.36 -29.65 -22.97
CA SER A 229 18.44 -30.08 -23.85
C SER A 229 19.79 -29.56 -23.33
N VAL A 230 20.87 -30.06 -23.87
CA VAL A 230 22.23 -29.58 -23.57
C VAL A 230 22.47 -28.12 -23.98
N TYR A 231 21.60 -27.58 -24.84
CA TYR A 231 21.63 -26.20 -25.33
C TYR A 231 20.86 -25.21 -24.43
N ASP A 232 20.14 -25.71 -23.42
CA ASP A 232 19.38 -24.87 -22.50
C ASP A 232 20.29 -24.37 -21.38
N LYS A 233 21.23 -23.51 -21.77
CA LYS A 233 22.20 -22.85 -20.90
C LYS A 233 22.04 -21.35 -21.03
N PHE A 234 22.44 -20.63 -20.00
CA PHE A 234 22.53 -19.17 -20.10
C PHE A 234 23.48 -18.75 -21.23
N VAL A 235 23.07 -17.73 -21.99
CA VAL A 235 23.96 -17.14 -22.99
C VAL A 235 25.07 -16.36 -22.30
N MET A 236 26.23 -16.29 -22.92
CA MET A 236 27.48 -15.75 -22.39
C MET A 236 28.09 -16.67 -21.32
N GLN A 237 27.85 -16.38 -20.04
CA GLN A 237 28.35 -17.16 -18.90
C GLN A 237 27.30 -17.31 -17.83
N LYS A 238 27.47 -18.29 -16.96
CA LYS A 238 26.72 -18.38 -15.71
C LYS A 238 27.27 -17.37 -14.71
N ALA A 239 26.38 -16.68 -13.98
CA ALA A 239 26.78 -15.79 -12.93
C ALA A 239 27.33 -16.58 -11.70
N GLU A 240 28.24 -15.96 -10.99
CA GLU A 240 28.85 -16.47 -9.76
C GLU A 240 28.36 -15.62 -8.57
N GLU A 241 29.25 -14.77 -7.98
CA GLU A 241 28.95 -13.92 -6.83
C GLU A 241 27.84 -12.89 -7.09
N GLY A 242 27.67 -12.43 -8.34
CA GLY A 242 26.63 -11.47 -8.73
C GLY A 242 25.21 -11.96 -8.45
N THR A 243 25.02 -13.27 -8.30
CA THR A 243 23.74 -13.88 -7.89
C THR A 243 23.26 -13.37 -6.53
N ALA A 244 24.16 -12.87 -5.66
CA ALA A 244 23.83 -12.33 -4.34
C ALA A 244 23.17 -10.95 -4.36
N TYR A 245 23.19 -10.20 -5.45
CA TYR A 245 22.68 -8.82 -5.53
C TYR A 245 21.21 -8.62 -5.13
N PRO A 246 20.29 -9.57 -5.29
CA PRO A 246 18.89 -9.35 -4.92
C PRO A 246 18.62 -9.36 -3.41
N ILE A 247 19.60 -9.64 -2.57
CA ILE A 247 19.46 -9.57 -1.11
C ILE A 247 20.17 -8.35 -0.55
N GLU A 248 19.69 -7.84 0.57
CA GLU A 248 20.33 -6.75 1.31
C GLU A 248 21.74 -7.13 1.74
N GLY A 249 22.73 -6.28 1.44
CA GLY A 249 24.14 -6.54 1.65
C GLY A 249 24.81 -7.39 0.56
N GLY A 250 24.04 -7.85 -0.44
CA GLY A 250 24.55 -8.71 -1.50
C GLY A 250 25.62 -8.03 -2.34
N MET A 251 25.44 -6.76 -2.68
CA MET A 251 26.44 -5.97 -3.40
C MET A 251 27.70 -5.75 -2.55
N VAL A 252 27.55 -5.42 -1.28
CA VAL A 252 28.68 -5.28 -0.34
C VAL A 252 29.51 -6.58 -0.28
N GLU A 253 28.84 -7.73 -0.17
CA GLU A 253 29.53 -9.02 -0.13
C GLU A 253 30.28 -9.35 -1.43
N THR A 254 29.80 -8.90 -2.59
CA THR A 254 30.48 -9.09 -3.88
C THR A 254 31.68 -8.15 -4.06
N ILE A 255 31.69 -6.99 -3.39
CA ILE A 255 32.82 -6.05 -3.41
C ILE A 255 33.88 -6.40 -2.36
N ARG A 256 33.50 -6.97 -1.22
CA ARG A 256 34.38 -7.32 -0.11
C ARG A 256 35.63 -8.17 -0.49
N PRO A 257 35.54 -9.11 -1.44
CA PRO A 257 36.73 -9.87 -1.91
C PRO A 257 37.82 -9.03 -2.61
N TYR A 258 37.48 -7.80 -3.08
CA TYR A 258 38.47 -6.86 -3.63
C TYR A 258 39.25 -6.22 -2.49
N LYS A 259 40.34 -6.86 -2.08
CA LYS A 259 41.09 -6.56 -0.84
C LYS A 259 41.54 -5.10 -0.74
N ASN A 260 41.97 -4.50 -1.84
CA ASN A 260 42.43 -3.12 -1.84
C ASN A 260 41.29 -2.13 -1.57
N ALA A 261 40.14 -2.31 -2.24
CA ALA A 261 38.95 -1.52 -2.01
C ALA A 261 38.41 -1.72 -0.58
N ALA A 262 38.34 -2.97 -0.14
CA ALA A 262 37.80 -3.32 1.19
C ALA A 262 38.66 -2.80 2.34
N ALA A 263 39.98 -2.77 2.20
CA ALA A 263 40.91 -2.26 3.23
C ALA A 263 40.79 -0.75 3.46
N LYS A 264 40.38 0.00 2.43
CA LYS A 264 40.35 1.48 2.47
C LYS A 264 38.96 2.01 2.79
N THR A 265 37.89 1.26 2.49
CA THR A 265 36.51 1.75 2.43
C THR A 265 35.65 1.17 3.55
N TYR A 266 34.86 2.00 4.22
CA TYR A 266 33.75 1.54 5.03
C TYR A 266 32.59 1.18 4.12
N MET A 267 32.11 -0.06 4.24
CA MET A 267 31.01 -0.57 3.42
C MET A 267 29.81 -0.90 4.30
N THR A 268 28.67 -0.34 3.96
CA THR A 268 27.40 -0.58 4.67
C THR A 268 26.24 -0.73 3.69
N GLN A 269 25.10 -1.16 4.20
CA GLN A 269 23.88 -1.34 3.42
C GLN A 269 22.67 -0.73 4.13
N ILE A 270 21.76 -0.16 3.34
CA ILE A 270 20.49 0.39 3.81
C ILE A 270 19.37 -0.10 2.89
N SER A 271 18.31 -0.67 3.45
CA SER A 271 17.14 -1.07 2.67
C SER A 271 15.86 -0.42 3.18
N GLY A 272 14.96 -0.10 2.24
CA GLY A 272 13.73 0.65 2.50
C GLY A 272 13.91 2.16 2.39
N ILE A 273 13.04 2.82 1.60
CA ILE A 273 13.14 4.28 1.36
C ILE A 273 13.07 5.11 2.65
N ALA A 274 12.27 4.67 3.63
CA ALA A 274 12.18 5.37 4.91
C ALA A 274 13.51 5.36 5.68
N ASN A 275 14.20 4.22 5.69
CA ASN A 275 15.52 4.08 6.32
C ASN A 275 16.56 4.92 5.57
N ILE A 276 16.59 4.85 4.23
CA ILE A 276 17.48 5.67 3.40
C ILE A 276 17.31 7.16 3.72
N LYS A 277 16.06 7.62 3.81
CA LYS A 277 15.74 9.00 4.18
C LYS A 277 16.33 9.38 5.54
N ASN A 278 16.14 8.53 6.54
CA ASN A 278 16.55 8.83 7.91
C ASN A 278 18.07 8.79 8.08
N GLU A 279 18.74 7.81 7.48
CA GLU A 279 20.17 7.60 7.63
C GLU A 279 21.00 8.63 6.82
N LEU A 280 20.57 8.98 5.60
CA LEU A 280 21.32 9.90 4.76
C LEU A 280 21.05 11.37 5.08
N LYS A 281 19.89 11.73 5.64
CA LYS A 281 19.49 13.13 5.86
C LYS A 281 20.45 13.91 6.77
N ASN A 282 21.05 13.24 7.76
CA ASN A 282 21.87 13.86 8.79
C ASN A 282 23.35 13.43 8.69
N LEU A 283 23.73 12.81 7.56
CA LEU A 283 25.09 12.35 7.36
C LEU A 283 26.02 13.55 7.05
N ASP A 284 27.02 13.76 7.89
CA ASP A 284 28.07 14.73 7.65
C ASP A 284 29.09 14.14 6.66
N VAL A 285 28.89 14.47 5.39
CA VAL A 285 29.70 13.91 4.29
C VAL A 285 31.08 14.56 4.21
N GLU A 286 31.23 15.81 4.68
CA GLU A 286 32.46 16.57 4.57
C GLU A 286 33.54 16.05 5.52
N ASN A 287 33.17 15.46 6.64
CA ASN A 287 34.06 14.95 7.67
C ASN A 287 34.34 13.44 7.60
N LEU A 288 34.14 12.81 6.44
CA LEU A 288 34.43 11.40 6.26
C LEU A 288 35.97 11.18 6.09
N GLU A 289 36.60 10.57 7.09
CA GLU A 289 38.05 10.28 7.11
C GLU A 289 38.48 9.24 6.06
N ARG A 290 37.56 8.42 5.57
CA ARG A 290 37.76 7.34 4.60
C ARG A 290 36.62 7.28 3.61
N PRO A 291 36.80 6.69 2.42
CA PRO A 291 35.68 6.41 1.53
C PRO A 291 34.63 5.58 2.23
N VAL A 292 33.35 5.96 2.04
CA VAL A 292 32.21 5.23 2.54
C VAL A 292 31.37 4.79 1.33
N PHE A 293 31.14 3.49 1.20
CA PHE A 293 30.25 2.94 0.19
C PHE A 293 28.97 2.45 0.85
N VAL A 294 27.83 2.91 0.33
CA VAL A 294 26.51 2.55 0.83
C VAL A 294 25.72 1.84 -0.25
N GLU A 295 25.44 0.55 -0.04
CA GLU A 295 24.44 -0.17 -0.83
C GLU A 295 23.06 0.30 -0.41
N CYS A 296 22.29 0.89 -1.34
CA CYS A 296 20.94 1.38 -1.10
C CYS A 296 19.91 0.62 -1.93
N LEU A 297 18.94 0.00 -1.27
CA LEU A 297 17.83 -0.75 -1.90
C LEU A 297 16.47 -0.21 -1.46
N ALA A 298 15.59 0.10 -2.42
CA ALA A 298 14.26 0.65 -2.11
C ALA A 298 13.34 -0.35 -1.40
N CYS A 299 13.50 -1.65 -1.66
CA CYS A 299 12.73 -2.73 -1.05
C CYS A 299 13.42 -3.22 0.22
N ALA A 300 12.72 -3.25 1.36
CA ALA A 300 13.27 -3.78 2.60
C ALA A 300 13.65 -5.27 2.44
N GLY A 301 14.88 -5.61 2.81
CA GLY A 301 15.46 -6.94 2.62
C GLY A 301 15.92 -7.27 1.19
N GLY A 302 15.86 -6.30 0.26
CA GLY A 302 16.34 -6.43 -1.11
C GLY A 302 15.27 -6.80 -2.14
N CYS A 303 15.71 -7.05 -3.38
CA CYS A 303 14.84 -7.32 -4.53
C CYS A 303 14.03 -8.63 -4.39
N VAL A 304 14.48 -9.58 -3.57
CA VAL A 304 13.72 -10.80 -3.22
C VAL A 304 12.40 -10.49 -2.49
N SER A 305 12.26 -9.26 -1.98
CA SER A 305 11.03 -8.71 -1.40
C SER A 305 10.39 -7.67 -2.32
N GLY A 306 10.78 -7.63 -3.59
CA GLY A 306 10.29 -6.68 -4.58
C GLY A 306 8.78 -6.73 -4.78
N PRO A 307 8.17 -5.64 -5.31
CA PRO A 307 6.72 -5.51 -5.39
C PRO A 307 6.03 -6.58 -6.23
N CYS A 308 6.72 -7.15 -7.22
CA CYS A 308 6.18 -8.16 -8.14
C CYS A 308 6.64 -9.59 -7.81
N ILE A 309 7.12 -9.85 -6.59
CA ILE A 309 7.32 -11.20 -6.06
C ILE A 309 5.98 -11.74 -5.58
N THR A 310 5.62 -12.95 -6.02
CA THR A 310 4.34 -13.58 -5.66
C THR A 310 4.48 -14.63 -4.56
N VAL A 311 5.65 -15.24 -4.43
CA VAL A 311 5.93 -16.27 -3.42
C VAL A 311 6.09 -15.66 -2.03
N ARG A 312 5.27 -16.13 -1.08
CA ARG A 312 5.19 -15.60 0.30
C ARG A 312 6.10 -16.31 1.31
N ASN A 313 7.28 -16.72 0.91
CA ASN A 313 8.27 -17.24 1.85
C ASN A 313 8.85 -16.10 2.71
N SER A 314 9.36 -16.43 3.91
CA SER A 314 10.02 -15.44 4.76
C SER A 314 11.24 -14.82 4.06
N GLY A 315 11.56 -13.57 4.37
CA GLY A 315 12.74 -12.90 3.83
C GLY A 315 14.03 -13.69 4.12
N PHE A 316 14.11 -14.30 5.30
CA PHE A 316 15.23 -15.18 5.67
C PHE A 316 15.36 -16.40 4.73
N ALA A 317 14.26 -17.10 4.47
CA ALA A 317 14.29 -18.26 3.58
C ALA A 317 14.71 -17.88 2.15
N LYS A 318 14.21 -16.77 1.64
CA LYS A 318 14.61 -16.23 0.33
C LYS A 318 16.10 -15.86 0.28
N ARG A 319 16.60 -15.22 1.34
CA ARG A 319 18.03 -14.90 1.47
C ARG A 319 18.89 -16.16 1.43
N MET A 320 18.53 -17.18 2.20
CA MET A 320 19.24 -18.46 2.21
C MET A 320 19.22 -19.15 0.86
N GLU A 321 18.11 -19.08 0.14
CA GLU A 321 18.00 -19.68 -1.19
C GLU A 321 18.93 -18.99 -2.20
N ILE A 322 18.98 -17.66 -2.20
CA ILE A 322 19.94 -16.91 -3.04
C ILE A 322 21.39 -17.28 -2.70
N LEU A 323 21.75 -17.33 -1.42
CA LEU A 323 23.12 -17.61 -0.99
C LEU A 323 23.58 -19.04 -1.34
N LYS A 324 22.68 -20.01 -1.44
CA LYS A 324 23.02 -21.37 -1.93
C LYS A 324 23.42 -21.39 -3.40
N HIS A 325 22.93 -20.43 -4.19
CA HIS A 325 23.19 -20.34 -5.62
C HIS A 325 24.32 -19.37 -5.99
N ALA A 326 24.69 -18.48 -5.07
CA ALA A 326 25.80 -17.55 -5.26
C ALA A 326 27.13 -18.28 -5.01
N ASP A 327 28.06 -18.16 -5.95
CA ASP A 327 29.39 -18.74 -5.86
C ASP A 327 30.44 -17.63 -5.62
N PHE A 328 31.03 -17.62 -4.44
CA PHE A 328 32.08 -16.67 -4.05
C PHE A 328 33.51 -17.25 -4.17
N SER A 329 33.67 -18.46 -4.72
CA SER A 329 34.87 -19.26 -4.49
C SER A 329 36.03 -18.99 -5.48
N VAL A 330 35.76 -18.65 -6.74
CA VAL A 330 36.78 -18.75 -7.79
C VAL A 330 37.27 -17.41 -8.30
N SER A 331 36.40 -16.50 -8.70
CA SER A 331 36.76 -15.25 -9.38
C SER A 331 36.41 -13.99 -8.58
N ALA A 332 35.76 -14.17 -7.44
CA ALA A 332 35.40 -13.03 -6.58
C ALA A 332 36.68 -12.21 -6.19
N GLY A 333 36.62 -10.91 -6.42
CA GLY A 333 37.71 -10.00 -6.15
C GLY A 333 38.88 -10.00 -7.15
N LYS A 334 38.79 -10.78 -8.24
CA LYS A 334 39.84 -10.83 -9.30
C LYS A 334 39.34 -10.26 -10.64
N ARG A 335 38.03 -10.05 -10.79
CA ARG A 335 37.46 -9.50 -12.03
C ARG A 335 37.95 -8.07 -12.24
N GLN A 336 38.19 -7.74 -13.49
CA GLN A 336 38.43 -6.38 -13.95
C GLN A 336 37.26 -5.92 -14.79
N PRO A 337 36.88 -4.64 -14.73
CA PRO A 337 35.85 -4.10 -15.61
C PRO A 337 36.18 -4.34 -17.08
N GLN A 338 35.22 -4.88 -17.84
CA GLN A 338 35.40 -5.20 -19.25
C GLN A 338 34.57 -4.30 -20.16
N THR A 339 33.41 -3.84 -19.67
CA THR A 339 32.46 -3.05 -20.44
C THR A 339 32.38 -1.63 -19.88
N ASN A 340 32.26 -0.63 -20.74
CA ASN A 340 32.04 0.75 -20.27
C ASN A 340 30.59 0.89 -19.80
N ILE A 341 30.41 0.92 -18.50
CA ILE A 341 29.11 1.07 -17.82
C ILE A 341 28.93 2.44 -17.18
N HIS A 342 29.72 3.43 -17.59
CA HIS A 342 29.61 4.79 -17.07
C HIS A 342 28.22 5.38 -17.39
N GLU A 343 27.63 6.01 -16.37
CA GLU A 343 26.36 6.73 -16.46
C GLU A 343 26.40 7.92 -15.51
N SER A 344 25.87 9.06 -15.95
CA SER A 344 25.83 10.28 -15.13
C SER A 344 24.41 10.50 -14.60
N PHE A 345 24.32 10.89 -13.34
CA PHE A 345 23.05 11.20 -12.69
C PHE A 345 23.02 12.67 -12.29
N SER A 346 21.93 13.35 -12.63
CA SER A 346 21.70 14.74 -12.28
C SER A 346 20.55 14.86 -11.30
N ALA A 347 20.59 15.87 -10.45
CA ALA A 347 19.47 16.24 -9.63
C ALA A 347 18.28 16.61 -10.52
N SER A 348 17.10 16.14 -10.16
CA SER A 348 15.81 16.45 -10.80
C SER A 348 14.80 16.84 -9.74
N GLU A 349 15.18 17.80 -8.90
CA GLU A 349 14.44 18.22 -7.72
C GLU A 349 12.97 18.48 -8.04
N VAL A 350 12.11 17.88 -7.23
CA VAL A 350 10.67 18.16 -7.30
C VAL A 350 10.36 19.39 -6.47
N SER A 351 10.24 20.53 -7.13
CA SER A 351 9.74 21.75 -6.48
C SER A 351 8.32 21.52 -5.98
N GLN A 352 8.10 21.70 -4.68
CA GLN A 352 6.78 21.68 -4.09
C GLN A 352 6.41 23.10 -3.66
N LYS A 353 5.22 23.55 -4.08
CA LYS A 353 4.70 24.86 -3.67
C LYS A 353 4.70 24.96 -2.14
N GLU A 354 5.36 25.96 -1.62
CA GLU A 354 5.29 26.33 -0.21
C GLU A 354 4.05 27.21 0.04
N PHE A 355 3.51 27.11 1.23
CA PHE A 355 2.34 27.86 1.65
C PHE A 355 2.66 28.68 2.88
N SER A 356 2.04 29.83 2.97
CA SER A 356 2.11 30.70 4.13
C SER A 356 1.44 30.06 5.35
N GLU A 357 1.85 30.47 6.54
CA GLU A 357 1.23 30.01 7.81
C GLU A 357 -0.28 30.25 7.84
N VAL A 358 -0.74 31.34 7.22
CA VAL A 358 -2.16 31.69 7.15
C VAL A 358 -2.94 30.69 6.28
N GLU A 359 -2.38 30.27 5.14
CA GLU A 359 -3.01 29.26 4.26
C GLU A 359 -3.06 27.91 4.96
N ILE A 360 -1.97 27.49 5.62
CA ILE A 360 -1.91 26.23 6.37
C ILE A 360 -2.94 26.25 7.50
N ARG A 361 -3.06 27.35 8.26
CA ARG A 361 -4.04 27.48 9.34
C ARG A 361 -5.47 27.40 8.82
N ARG A 362 -5.79 28.03 7.68
CA ARG A 362 -7.10 27.90 7.04
C ARG A 362 -7.44 26.47 6.68
N ALA A 363 -6.48 25.75 6.10
CA ALA A 363 -6.67 24.34 5.75
C ALA A 363 -6.86 23.46 7.00
N LEU A 364 -6.13 23.71 8.09
CA LEU A 364 -6.32 23.05 9.39
C LEU A 364 -7.70 23.34 9.97
N ASN A 365 -8.16 24.57 9.94
CA ASN A 365 -9.49 24.95 10.42
C ASN A 365 -10.61 24.23 9.65
N ALA A 366 -10.44 24.03 8.34
CA ALA A 366 -11.41 23.31 7.52
C ALA A 366 -11.62 21.85 7.95
N ILE A 367 -10.66 21.27 8.67
CA ILE A 367 -10.73 19.91 9.23
C ILE A 367 -10.92 19.90 10.75
N GLY A 368 -11.42 21.03 11.31
CA GLY A 368 -11.75 21.15 12.74
C GLY A 368 -10.56 21.25 13.67
N LYS A 369 -9.41 21.75 13.19
CA LYS A 369 -8.19 21.96 13.97
C LYS A 369 -7.91 23.45 14.10
N TYR A 370 -8.46 24.03 15.16
CA TYR A 370 -8.41 25.48 15.40
C TYR A 370 -7.17 25.90 16.19
N ASN A 371 -6.72 25.05 17.11
CA ASN A 371 -5.58 25.29 17.98
C ASN A 371 -4.47 24.25 17.73
N VAL A 372 -3.30 24.49 18.30
CA VAL A 372 -2.15 23.56 18.22
C VAL A 372 -2.44 22.23 18.91
N GLU A 373 -3.19 22.25 20.01
CA GLU A 373 -3.60 21.06 20.74
C GLU A 373 -4.50 20.12 19.90
N ASP A 374 -5.22 20.66 18.93
CA ASP A 374 -6.04 19.86 18.00
C ASP A 374 -5.19 19.11 16.97
N GLU A 375 -3.92 19.48 16.79
CA GLU A 375 -2.99 18.88 15.83
C GLU A 375 -2.41 17.57 16.39
N LEU A 376 -3.22 16.50 16.44
CA LEU A 376 -2.86 15.20 17.04
C LEU A 376 -1.66 14.51 16.39
N ASN A 377 -1.27 14.87 15.17
CA ASN A 377 -0.18 14.26 14.39
C ASN A 377 -0.23 12.73 14.36
N CYS A 378 -1.44 12.15 14.33
CA CYS A 378 -1.70 10.71 14.52
C CYS A 378 -1.34 9.85 13.30
N ASN A 379 -0.92 10.45 12.20
CA ASN A 379 -0.59 9.78 10.92
C ASN A 379 -1.74 8.94 10.30
N GLY A 380 -2.96 9.00 10.83
CA GLY A 380 -4.10 8.23 10.34
C GLY A 380 -4.49 8.55 8.89
N CYS A 381 -4.30 9.79 8.44
CA CYS A 381 -4.49 10.24 7.06
C CYS A 381 -3.33 9.84 6.13
N GLY A 382 -2.22 9.32 6.68
CA GLY A 382 -1.02 8.95 5.95
C GLY A 382 0.02 10.05 5.80
N TYR A 383 -0.14 11.18 6.48
CA TYR A 383 0.85 12.27 6.54
C TYR A 383 1.39 12.38 7.95
N ASP A 384 2.71 12.61 8.08
CA ASP A 384 3.42 12.56 9.35
C ASP A 384 2.91 13.60 10.37
N THR A 385 2.48 14.76 9.89
CA THR A 385 1.91 15.84 10.72
C THR A 385 0.60 16.35 10.14
N CYS A 386 -0.24 16.95 10.97
CA CYS A 386 -1.46 17.65 10.53
C CYS A 386 -1.15 18.79 9.58
N ARG A 387 -0.01 19.46 9.74
CA ARG A 387 0.47 20.52 8.85
C ARG A 387 0.86 19.99 7.47
N ASN A 388 1.55 18.84 7.41
CA ASN A 388 1.87 18.18 6.15
C ASN A 388 0.60 17.74 5.40
N PHE A 389 -0.42 17.30 6.12
CA PHE A 389 -1.73 16.99 5.56
C PHE A 389 -2.43 18.24 5.02
N ALA A 390 -2.42 19.35 5.77
CA ALA A 390 -2.95 20.65 5.32
C ALA A 390 -2.26 21.12 4.03
N CYS A 391 -0.92 21.04 3.96
CA CYS A 391 -0.18 21.31 2.74
C CYS A 391 -0.56 20.38 1.57
N ALA A 392 -0.86 19.12 1.85
CA ALA A 392 -1.32 18.18 0.83
C ALA A 392 -2.71 18.53 0.31
N MET A 393 -3.63 18.98 1.17
CA MET A 393 -4.95 19.51 0.75
C MET A 393 -4.79 20.74 -0.13
N LEU A 394 -3.95 21.70 0.26
CA LEU A 394 -3.68 22.90 -0.52
C LEU A 394 -3.06 22.62 -1.90
N ARG A 395 -2.34 21.49 -2.03
CA ARG A 395 -1.80 20.99 -3.32
C ARG A 395 -2.80 20.16 -4.12
N GLY A 396 -4.03 19.97 -3.64
CA GLY A 396 -5.02 19.09 -4.28
C GLY A 396 -4.65 17.61 -4.29
N LYS A 397 -3.83 17.17 -3.33
CA LYS A 397 -3.42 15.76 -3.20
C LYS A 397 -4.25 14.98 -2.19
N ALA A 398 -4.89 15.67 -1.27
CA ALA A 398 -5.64 15.09 -0.16
C ALA A 398 -6.97 15.79 0.03
N GLU A 399 -7.97 15.05 0.51
CA GLU A 399 -9.31 15.53 0.81
C GLU A 399 -9.52 15.61 2.33
N PRO A 400 -10.36 16.54 2.83
CA PRO A 400 -10.65 16.71 4.26
C PRO A 400 -11.12 15.42 4.95
N GLU A 401 -11.82 14.56 4.22
CA GLU A 401 -12.39 13.28 4.66
C GLU A 401 -11.31 12.25 5.03
N MET A 402 -10.09 12.39 4.54
CA MET A 402 -8.96 11.53 4.92
C MET A 402 -8.55 11.71 6.40
N CYS A 403 -8.92 12.83 7.04
CA CYS A 403 -8.61 13.06 8.45
C CYS A 403 -9.53 12.23 9.35
N VAL A 404 -9.01 11.19 9.98
CA VAL A 404 -9.78 10.25 10.83
C VAL A 404 -10.48 10.99 11.98
N SER A 405 -9.82 11.95 12.63
CA SER A 405 -10.45 12.72 13.71
C SER A 405 -11.58 13.61 13.17
N ASN A 406 -11.40 14.26 12.02
CA ASN A 406 -12.44 15.06 11.39
C ASN A 406 -13.63 14.20 10.99
N MET A 407 -13.39 13.06 10.36
CA MET A 407 -14.44 12.10 9.97
C MET A 407 -15.25 11.63 11.16
N LYS A 408 -14.57 11.26 12.26
CA LYS A 408 -15.23 10.88 13.52
C LYS A 408 -16.09 12.02 14.07
N HIS A 409 -15.56 13.25 14.12
CA HIS A 409 -16.30 14.41 14.60
C HIS A 409 -17.49 14.77 13.72
N GLN A 410 -17.35 14.69 12.40
CA GLN A 410 -18.45 14.92 11.46
C GLN A 410 -19.55 13.88 11.60
N ALA A 411 -19.21 12.60 11.71
CA ALA A 411 -20.17 11.52 11.93
C ALA A 411 -20.94 11.73 13.25
N GLN A 412 -20.20 12.08 14.31
CA GLN A 412 -20.81 12.34 15.63
C GLN A 412 -21.70 13.59 15.63
N ARG A 413 -21.28 14.67 14.94
CA ARG A 413 -22.12 15.88 14.78
C ARG A 413 -23.39 15.60 13.98
N LYS A 414 -23.30 14.80 12.90
CA LYS A 414 -24.47 14.40 12.10
C LYS A 414 -25.42 13.55 12.92
N ALA A 415 -24.92 12.56 13.66
CA ALA A 415 -25.72 11.72 14.55
C ALA A 415 -26.42 12.56 15.66
N ASN A 416 -25.69 13.44 16.31
CA ASN A 416 -26.24 14.33 17.36
C ASN A 416 -27.27 15.31 16.79
N ALA A 417 -27.03 15.85 15.58
CA ALA A 417 -28.00 16.74 14.94
C ALA A 417 -29.30 16.02 14.59
N LEU A 418 -29.21 14.77 14.10
CA LEU A 418 -30.36 13.93 13.80
C LEU A 418 -31.14 13.61 15.08
N LEU A 419 -30.45 13.19 16.15
CA LEU A 419 -31.09 12.91 17.44
C LEU A 419 -31.85 14.13 17.98
N ARG A 420 -31.30 15.35 17.85
CA ARG A 420 -31.96 16.59 18.30
C ARG A 420 -33.16 16.98 17.44
N CYS A 421 -33.14 16.70 16.13
CA CYS A 421 -34.25 17.04 15.23
C CYS A 421 -35.45 16.11 15.37
N ILE A 422 -35.33 14.93 15.99
CA ILE A 422 -36.43 14.00 16.15
C ILE A 422 -37.36 14.49 17.27
N PRO A 423 -38.65 14.67 17.00
CA PRO A 423 -39.60 15.23 17.96
C PRO A 423 -40.02 14.26 19.07
N SER A 424 -39.67 12.99 18.95
CA SER A 424 -39.96 11.95 19.96
C SER A 424 -38.76 11.75 20.90
N PRO A 425 -38.98 11.45 22.18
CA PRO A 425 -37.97 10.98 23.11
C PRO A 425 -37.19 9.78 22.58
N ILE A 426 -35.87 9.90 22.54
CA ILE A 426 -34.94 8.83 22.15
C ILE A 426 -33.92 8.61 23.24
N VAL A 427 -33.64 7.33 23.51
CA VAL A 427 -32.59 6.89 24.43
C VAL A 427 -31.86 5.69 23.83
N ILE A 428 -30.53 5.68 23.99
CA ILE A 428 -29.66 4.56 23.61
C ILE A 428 -29.00 4.04 24.88
N VAL A 429 -29.05 2.74 25.11
CA VAL A 429 -28.52 2.10 26.31
C VAL A 429 -27.63 0.91 25.97
N ASN A 430 -26.72 0.58 26.89
CA ASN A 430 -25.94 -0.65 26.82
C ASN A 430 -26.69 -1.85 27.42
N SER A 431 -26.03 -3.03 27.45
CA SER A 431 -26.56 -4.27 28.01
C SER A 431 -26.96 -4.16 29.50
N ASP A 432 -26.34 -3.26 30.25
CA ASP A 432 -26.63 -3.01 31.67
C ASP A 432 -27.74 -1.96 31.88
N LEU A 433 -28.41 -1.56 30.78
CA LEU A 433 -29.41 -0.50 30.75
C LEU A 433 -28.88 0.88 31.19
N ARG A 434 -27.57 1.12 31.02
CA ARG A 434 -26.98 2.44 31.23
C ARG A 434 -27.12 3.29 29.99
N ILE A 435 -27.57 4.52 30.17
CA ILE A 435 -27.79 5.49 29.11
C ILE A 435 -26.43 5.87 28.50
N LEU A 436 -26.28 5.62 27.19
CA LEU A 436 -25.12 6.02 26.40
C LEU A 436 -25.37 7.35 25.71
N GLU A 437 -26.54 7.51 25.09
CA GLU A 437 -26.97 8.71 24.39
C GLU A 437 -28.48 8.93 24.56
N TYR A 438 -28.91 10.17 24.48
CA TYR A 438 -30.32 10.54 24.53
C TYR A 438 -30.52 11.88 23.83
N ASN A 439 -31.75 12.22 23.45
CA ASN A 439 -32.10 13.54 22.95
C ASN A 439 -32.77 14.40 24.03
N ASP A 440 -32.83 15.73 23.78
CA ASP A 440 -33.41 16.69 24.71
C ASP A 440 -34.87 16.34 25.05
N LYS A 441 -35.60 15.72 24.10
CA LYS A 441 -37.01 15.28 24.30
C LYS A 441 -37.13 14.16 25.33
N PHE A 442 -36.14 13.28 25.45
CA PHE A 442 -36.11 12.26 26.49
C PHE A 442 -35.92 12.90 27.89
N ALA A 443 -34.97 13.82 28.02
CA ALA A 443 -34.77 14.53 29.25
C ALA A 443 -36.01 15.37 29.63
N GLU A 444 -36.63 16.08 28.68
CA GLU A 444 -37.87 16.85 28.93
C GLU A 444 -39.03 15.96 29.39
N ALA A 445 -39.19 14.76 28.84
CA ALA A 445 -40.32 13.88 29.12
C ALA A 445 -40.15 13.06 30.39
N PHE A 446 -38.96 12.64 30.76
CA PHE A 446 -38.72 11.65 31.79
C PHE A 446 -37.92 12.15 32.98
N TRP A 447 -37.32 13.37 32.93
CA TRP A 447 -36.67 13.98 34.08
C TRP A 447 -37.67 14.40 35.15
N GLN A 448 -37.33 14.16 36.42
CA GLN A 448 -38.05 14.66 37.58
C GLN A 448 -37.06 15.22 38.62
N GLU A 449 -37.53 16.08 39.53
CA GLU A 449 -36.71 16.70 40.59
C GLU A 449 -36.12 15.64 41.53
N GLU A 450 -36.77 14.51 41.72
CA GLU A 450 -36.28 13.38 42.51
C GLU A 450 -34.96 12.80 42.00
N HIS A 451 -34.71 12.95 40.70
CA HIS A 451 -33.45 12.49 40.08
C HIS A 451 -32.28 13.42 40.36
N ALA A 452 -32.52 14.65 40.83
CA ALA A 452 -31.49 15.67 41.07
C ALA A 452 -30.48 15.30 42.16
N GLU A 453 -30.83 14.37 43.07
CA GLU A 453 -29.91 13.86 44.07
C GLU A 453 -28.81 12.94 43.51
N GLN A 454 -29.06 12.29 42.38
CA GLN A 454 -28.15 11.29 41.83
C GLN A 454 -27.60 11.68 40.45
N TYR A 455 -28.32 12.49 39.67
CA TYR A 455 -27.99 12.81 38.29
C TYR A 455 -28.12 14.29 37.98
N SER A 456 -27.40 14.75 36.95
CA SER A 456 -27.58 16.10 36.40
C SER A 456 -28.56 16.06 35.23
N ARG A 457 -29.49 17.01 35.17
CA ARG A 457 -30.42 17.15 34.05
C ARG A 457 -29.69 17.37 32.73
N ASP A 458 -28.54 18.02 32.79
CA ASP A 458 -27.76 18.37 31.61
C ASP A 458 -26.90 17.20 31.07
N ASP A 459 -26.70 16.15 31.92
CA ASP A 459 -25.99 14.93 31.45
C ASP A 459 -26.51 13.68 32.17
N LEU A 460 -27.35 12.91 31.49
CA LEU A 460 -27.90 11.63 31.91
C LEU A 460 -27.05 10.42 31.46
N ARG A 461 -25.93 10.63 30.79
CA ARG A 461 -25.06 9.53 30.37
C ARG A 461 -24.50 8.79 31.58
N GLY A 462 -24.55 7.45 31.48
CA GLY A 462 -24.16 6.57 32.59
C GLY A 462 -25.25 6.30 33.62
N ALA A 463 -26.37 7.07 33.64
CA ALA A 463 -27.53 6.81 34.48
C ALA A 463 -28.23 5.50 34.09
N ASN A 464 -28.93 4.86 35.04
CA ASN A 464 -29.68 3.65 34.75
C ASN A 464 -31.07 4.00 34.18
N LEU A 465 -31.43 3.41 33.02
CA LEU A 465 -32.73 3.66 32.39
C LEU A 465 -33.93 3.32 33.31
N ARG A 466 -33.74 2.36 34.22
CA ARG A 466 -34.80 1.95 35.18
C ARG A 466 -35.28 3.09 36.09
N ASP A 467 -34.43 4.07 36.32
CA ASP A 467 -34.74 5.20 37.17
C ASP A 467 -35.72 6.18 36.48
N PHE A 468 -35.77 6.15 35.15
CA PHE A 468 -36.58 7.09 34.35
C PHE A 468 -37.85 6.50 33.77
N VAL A 469 -37.84 5.20 33.36
CA VAL A 469 -38.97 4.55 32.69
C VAL A 469 -39.27 3.18 33.29
N GLY A 470 -40.57 2.82 33.37
CA GLY A 470 -41.03 1.54 33.94
C GLY A 470 -41.03 0.35 32.97
N PHE A 471 -40.82 0.59 31.69
CA PHE A 471 -40.89 -0.42 30.64
C PHE A 471 -39.51 -0.89 30.14
N THR A 472 -38.54 -0.93 31.01
CA THR A 472 -37.15 -1.37 30.69
C THR A 472 -37.03 -2.83 30.29
N ASN A 473 -38.03 -3.66 30.63
CA ASN A 473 -38.13 -5.04 30.19
C ASN A 473 -38.18 -5.19 28.66
N LEU A 474 -38.69 -4.18 27.93
CA LEU A 474 -38.68 -4.19 26.47
C LEU A 474 -37.22 -4.06 25.91
N PHE A 475 -36.40 -3.25 26.57
CA PHE A 475 -34.99 -3.09 26.23
C PHE A 475 -34.19 -4.37 26.52
N SER A 476 -34.38 -4.94 27.72
CA SER A 476 -33.74 -6.23 28.08
C SER A 476 -34.17 -7.34 27.12
N ALA A 477 -35.46 -7.45 26.79
CA ALA A 477 -35.95 -8.46 25.85
C ALA A 477 -35.38 -8.26 24.44
N SER A 478 -35.21 -7.02 23.97
CA SER A 478 -34.59 -6.75 22.67
C SER A 478 -33.14 -7.16 22.63
N ILE A 479 -32.38 -6.94 23.73
CA ILE A 479 -30.99 -7.39 23.89
C ILE A 479 -30.90 -8.92 23.85
N ASP A 480 -31.77 -9.60 24.64
CA ASP A 480 -31.73 -11.06 24.79
C ASP A 480 -32.15 -11.80 23.52
N LEU A 481 -33.21 -11.30 22.86
CA LEU A 481 -33.79 -11.90 21.65
C LEU A 481 -33.09 -11.49 20.35
N GLU A 482 -32.20 -10.48 20.39
CA GLU A 482 -31.54 -9.88 19.20
C GLU A 482 -32.56 -9.42 18.14
N GLN A 483 -33.76 -8.98 18.57
CA GLN A 483 -34.83 -8.54 17.67
C GLN A 483 -35.36 -7.17 18.08
N ASP A 484 -35.83 -6.44 17.08
CA ASP A 484 -36.52 -5.18 17.34
C ASP A 484 -37.91 -5.48 17.96
N ILE A 485 -38.22 -4.73 19.00
CA ILE A 485 -39.48 -4.87 19.75
C ILE A 485 -40.30 -3.62 19.56
N ARG A 486 -41.54 -3.80 19.12
CA ARG A 486 -42.54 -2.75 19.07
C ARG A 486 -43.66 -3.06 20.01
N LYS A 487 -43.99 -2.13 20.90
CA LYS A 487 -45.09 -2.26 21.84
C LYS A 487 -45.92 -0.98 21.80
N GLU A 488 -47.17 -1.12 21.48
CA GLU A 488 -48.15 -0.02 21.43
C GLU A 488 -48.87 0.10 22.78
N HIS A 489 -49.27 1.34 23.13
CA HIS A 489 -50.09 1.65 24.30
C HIS A 489 -49.49 1.16 25.63
N VAL A 490 -48.21 1.30 25.83
CA VAL A 490 -47.53 1.00 27.09
C VAL A 490 -47.90 2.08 28.10
N ARG A 491 -48.58 1.68 29.17
CA ARG A 491 -49.00 2.60 30.23
C ARG A 491 -47.84 2.82 31.20
N PHE A 492 -47.43 4.06 31.35
CA PHE A 492 -46.45 4.47 32.36
C PHE A 492 -46.87 5.79 32.98
N ARG A 493 -47.07 5.77 34.32
CA ARG A 493 -47.73 6.87 35.05
C ARG A 493 -49.12 7.15 34.43
N ASP A 494 -49.48 8.38 34.24
CA ASP A 494 -50.78 8.79 33.70
C ASP A 494 -50.77 8.95 32.15
N ARG A 495 -49.78 8.37 31.47
CA ARG A 495 -49.62 8.51 30.01
C ARG A 495 -49.51 7.17 29.31
N LEU A 496 -49.87 7.18 28.03
CA LEU A 496 -49.71 6.06 27.12
C LEU A 496 -48.59 6.35 26.14
N TYR A 497 -47.70 5.37 25.97
CA TYR A 497 -46.57 5.47 25.10
C TYR A 497 -46.54 4.34 24.08
N ASP A 498 -46.23 4.68 22.83
CA ASP A 498 -45.79 3.70 21.86
C ASP A 498 -44.26 3.64 21.93
N VAL A 499 -43.77 2.41 22.15
CA VAL A 499 -42.32 2.18 22.36
C VAL A 499 -41.80 1.26 21.26
N VAL A 500 -40.79 1.73 20.57
CA VAL A 500 -40.02 0.94 19.60
C VAL A 500 -38.59 0.81 20.13
N VAL A 501 -38.17 -0.42 20.40
CA VAL A 501 -36.80 -0.74 20.79
C VAL A 501 -36.13 -1.47 19.63
N PHE A 502 -34.99 -1.02 19.21
CA PHE A 502 -34.24 -1.57 18.08
C PHE A 502 -32.78 -1.84 18.43
N ASN A 503 -32.20 -2.88 17.82
CA ASN A 503 -30.81 -3.23 18.02
C ASN A 503 -29.88 -2.34 17.19
N ILE A 504 -28.90 -1.73 17.85
CA ILE A 504 -27.81 -0.96 17.22
C ILE A 504 -26.58 -1.86 17.11
N ASP A 505 -26.25 -2.56 18.21
CA ASP A 505 -25.19 -3.57 18.21
C ASP A 505 -25.70 -4.79 19.00
N LYS A 506 -25.61 -5.96 18.37
CA LYS A 506 -26.18 -7.21 18.91
C LYS A 506 -25.66 -7.52 20.32
N LYS A 507 -26.59 -7.75 21.26
CA LYS A 507 -26.32 -8.01 22.68
C LYS A 507 -25.60 -6.90 23.46
N GLN A 508 -25.30 -5.79 22.84
CA GLN A 508 -24.50 -4.74 23.49
C GLN A 508 -25.23 -3.41 23.62
N ILE A 509 -25.86 -2.94 22.53
CA ILE A 509 -26.45 -1.61 22.47
C ILE A 509 -27.82 -1.67 21.80
N VAL A 510 -28.83 -1.09 22.46
CA VAL A 510 -30.18 -0.92 21.92
C VAL A 510 -30.61 0.53 22.01
N GLY A 511 -31.40 0.96 21.02
CA GLY A 511 -32.04 2.27 21.01
C GLY A 511 -33.52 2.15 21.28
N GLY A 512 -34.13 3.12 21.95
CA GLY A 512 -35.56 3.21 22.15
C GLY A 512 -36.14 4.53 21.66
N ILE A 513 -37.21 4.47 20.86
CA ILE A 513 -38.04 5.61 20.47
C ILE A 513 -39.35 5.51 21.25
N ILE A 514 -39.67 6.57 22.00
CA ILE A 514 -40.80 6.58 22.91
C ILE A 514 -41.73 7.71 22.49
N GLN A 515 -42.94 7.40 22.05
CA GLN A 515 -43.88 8.37 21.58
C GLN A 515 -45.07 8.47 22.55
N ASP A 516 -45.34 9.67 23.09
CA ASP A 516 -46.53 9.94 23.90
C ASP A 516 -47.77 9.99 23.01
N VAL A 517 -48.66 9.05 23.19
CA VAL A 517 -49.91 8.92 22.44
C VAL A 517 -51.16 9.24 23.29
N THR A 518 -50.98 9.79 24.48
CA THR A 518 -52.03 10.03 25.47
C THR A 518 -53.16 10.94 24.96
N THR A 519 -52.84 11.98 24.18
CA THR A 519 -53.81 12.93 23.62
C THR A 519 -54.51 12.42 22.36
N MET A 520 -54.22 11.23 21.95
CA MET A 520 -54.53 10.70 20.62
C MET A 520 -55.74 9.77 20.51
N GLU A 521 -56.36 9.37 21.63
CA GLU A 521 -57.62 8.58 21.54
C GLU A 521 -58.76 9.32 20.82
N MET A 522 -58.64 10.63 20.62
CA MET A 522 -59.66 11.43 19.93
C MET A 522 -59.47 11.61 18.42
N LYS A 523 -58.36 11.16 17.84
CA LYS A 523 -58.10 11.30 16.38
C LYS A 523 -57.38 10.08 15.80
N LYS A 524 -57.99 8.89 15.90
CA LYS A 524 -57.38 7.60 15.50
C LYS A 524 -56.87 7.52 14.06
N GLU A 525 -57.50 8.15 13.10
CA GLU A 525 -57.10 8.01 11.67
C GLU A 525 -55.94 8.91 11.24
N GLN A 526 -55.93 10.16 11.62
CA GLN A 526 -54.84 11.09 11.26
C GLN A 526 -53.54 10.78 11.99
N ILE A 527 -53.62 10.15 13.10
CA ILE A 527 -52.51 9.83 13.96
C ILE A 527 -51.80 8.54 13.52
N ALA A 528 -52.55 7.54 13.08
CA ALA A 528 -51.99 6.31 12.53
C ALA A 528 -51.16 6.60 11.24
N GLU A 529 -51.58 7.59 10.47
CA GLU A 529 -50.88 8.01 9.25
C GLU A 529 -49.59 8.81 9.57
N ARG A 530 -49.68 9.75 10.55
CA ARG A 530 -48.47 10.48 11.05
C ARG A 530 -47.49 9.57 11.77
N ALA A 531 -47.96 8.62 12.57
CA ALA A 531 -47.11 7.64 13.22
C ALA A 531 -46.37 6.77 12.22
N ARG A 532 -47.03 6.32 11.14
CA ARG A 532 -46.42 5.57 10.04
C ARG A 532 -45.36 6.38 9.30
N ASP A 533 -45.58 7.67 9.06
CA ASP A 533 -44.64 8.54 8.38
C ASP A 533 -43.40 8.86 9.26
N VAL A 534 -43.59 9.09 10.57
CA VAL A 534 -42.49 9.32 11.52
C VAL A 534 -41.63 8.05 11.67
N ILE A 535 -42.28 6.88 11.77
CA ILE A 535 -41.57 5.58 11.87
C ILE A 535 -40.79 5.30 10.56
N LYS A 536 -41.40 5.58 9.39
CA LYS A 536 -40.74 5.42 8.10
C LYS A 536 -39.52 6.35 7.94
N LYS A 537 -39.64 7.61 8.37
CA LYS A 537 -38.53 8.57 8.39
C LYS A 537 -37.46 8.16 9.42
N ASN A 538 -37.87 7.68 10.60
CA ASN A 538 -36.95 7.21 11.63
C ASN A 538 -36.21 5.93 11.22
N LEU A 539 -36.89 5.00 10.52
CA LEU A 539 -36.27 3.79 9.96
C LEU A 539 -35.21 4.14 8.90
N VAL A 540 -35.51 5.10 8.02
CA VAL A 540 -34.54 5.60 7.03
C VAL A 540 -33.33 6.27 7.73
N THR A 541 -33.57 7.01 8.80
CA THR A 541 -32.51 7.65 9.60
C THR A 541 -31.65 6.63 10.34
N VAL A 542 -32.30 5.60 10.92
CA VAL A 542 -31.60 4.50 11.60
C VAL A 542 -30.85 3.62 10.60
N GLN A 543 -31.42 3.40 9.40
CA GLN A 543 -30.69 2.73 8.32
C GLN A 543 -29.50 3.55 7.84
N GLN A 544 -29.60 4.88 7.79
CA GLN A 544 -28.45 5.74 7.49
C GLN A 544 -27.39 5.73 8.61
N ILE A 545 -27.82 5.73 9.88
CA ILE A 545 -26.92 5.57 11.03
C ILE A 545 -26.30 4.17 11.04
N ALA A 546 -27.08 3.13 10.76
CA ALA A 546 -26.60 1.75 10.65
C ALA A 546 -25.71 1.54 9.42
N CYS A 547 -25.97 2.23 8.29
CA CYS A 547 -25.06 2.26 7.15
C CYS A 547 -23.72 2.94 7.50
N THR A 548 -23.77 4.06 8.21
CA THR A 548 -22.52 4.76 8.62
C THR A 548 -21.72 3.95 9.64
N LEU A 549 -22.39 3.21 10.52
CA LEU A 549 -21.76 2.24 11.44
C LEU A 549 -21.36 0.93 10.70
N GLY A 550 -22.16 0.50 9.72
CA GLY A 550 -21.91 -0.68 8.90
C GLY A 550 -20.74 -0.48 7.93
N GLU A 551 -20.49 0.74 7.46
CA GLU A 551 -19.33 1.07 6.65
C GLU A 551 -18.02 0.84 7.43
N HIS A 552 -17.99 1.18 8.72
CA HIS A 552 -16.84 0.89 9.60
C HIS A 552 -16.68 -0.61 9.91
N MET A 553 -17.78 -1.35 10.01
CA MET A 553 -17.71 -2.82 10.16
C MET A 553 -17.33 -3.51 8.85
N ALA A 554 -17.79 -3.00 7.69
CA ALA A 554 -17.38 -3.52 6.39
C ALA A 554 -15.88 -3.32 6.14
N GLU A 555 -15.30 -2.21 6.59
CA GLU A 555 -13.84 -2.01 6.55
C GLU A 555 -13.10 -3.05 7.40
N THR A 556 -13.62 -3.36 8.57
CA THR A 556 -13.05 -4.38 9.47
C THR A 556 -13.29 -5.80 8.91
N GLU A 557 -14.45 -6.06 8.32
CA GLU A 557 -14.78 -7.36 7.70
C GLU A 557 -14.00 -7.58 6.40
N ILE A 558 -13.78 -6.53 5.60
CA ILE A 558 -12.91 -6.58 4.41
C ILE A 558 -11.47 -6.89 4.82
N LEU A 559 -10.99 -6.27 5.91
CA LEU A 559 -9.67 -6.56 6.52
C LEU A 559 -9.58 -8.02 7.03
N LEU A 560 -10.62 -8.50 7.70
CA LEU A 560 -10.68 -9.87 8.22
C LEU A 560 -10.87 -10.90 7.11
N ARG A 561 -11.64 -10.59 6.05
CA ARG A 561 -11.77 -11.45 4.86
C ARG A 561 -10.51 -11.45 3.99
N SER A 562 -9.78 -10.34 3.95
CA SER A 562 -8.44 -10.30 3.35
C SER A 562 -7.48 -11.23 4.09
N ILE A 563 -7.48 -11.17 5.42
CA ILE A 563 -6.67 -12.06 6.28
C ILE A 563 -7.14 -13.52 6.17
N ALA A 564 -8.46 -13.77 6.13
CA ALA A 564 -9.01 -15.12 6.03
C ALA A 564 -8.80 -15.75 4.64
N ARG A 565 -8.80 -14.97 3.54
CA ARG A 565 -8.43 -15.47 2.20
C ARG A 565 -6.94 -15.77 2.08
N ASP A 566 -6.11 -15.06 2.82
CA ASP A 566 -4.68 -15.34 2.89
C ASP A 566 -4.37 -16.65 3.67
N TYR A 567 -5.34 -17.17 4.41
CA TYR A 567 -5.22 -18.42 5.20
C TYR A 567 -6.04 -19.60 4.66
N ALA A 568 -7.00 -19.39 3.75
CA ALA A 568 -7.77 -20.46 3.14
C ALA A 568 -7.25 -20.70 1.71
N GLY A 569 -6.35 -21.68 1.59
CA GLY A 569 -5.93 -22.25 0.30
C GLY A 569 -7.14 -22.75 -0.49
N GLU A 570 -7.01 -22.62 -1.79
CA GLU A 570 -7.90 -23.08 -2.84
C GLU A 570 -8.44 -24.49 -2.60
N ASP A 571 -9.74 -24.65 -2.68
CA ASP A 571 -10.34 -25.87 -3.22
C ASP A 571 -11.46 -25.46 -4.17
N ASP A 572 -11.09 -25.50 -5.43
CA ASP A 572 -11.98 -25.47 -6.57
C ASP A 572 -12.55 -26.87 -6.78
N ASN A 573 -13.83 -27.00 -6.85
CA ASN A 573 -14.45 -27.94 -7.78
C ASN A 573 -15.95 -27.64 -7.95
N GLY A 574 -16.24 -27.37 -9.18
CA GLY A 574 -17.60 -27.16 -9.64
C GLY A 574 -18.47 -28.39 -9.56
N GLU A 575 -19.75 -28.16 -9.58
CA GLU A 575 -20.69 -29.02 -10.30
C GLU A 575 -21.96 -28.24 -10.69
N HIS A 576 -22.28 -28.36 -11.96
CA HIS A 576 -23.56 -28.00 -12.56
C HIS A 576 -24.69 -28.90 -12.00
N GLY A 577 -25.85 -28.31 -11.81
CA GLY A 577 -27.08 -29.07 -11.59
C GLY A 577 -28.30 -28.18 -11.66
N ASN A 578 -29.03 -28.33 -12.75
CA ASN A 578 -30.35 -27.78 -13.03
C ASN A 578 -31.41 -28.09 -11.95
N GLY A 579 -32.29 -27.14 -11.71
CA GLY A 579 -33.54 -27.30 -10.98
C GLY A 579 -34.22 -25.97 -10.73
#